data_f11005a301244cc539da6058c540429c
#
_entry.id   f11005a301244cc539da6058c540429c
#
_cell.length_a   1.000
_cell.length_b   1.000
_cell.length_c   1.000
_cell.angle_alpha   90.00
_cell.angle_beta   90.00
_cell.angle_gamma   90.00
#
_symmetry.space_group_name_H-M   'P 1'
#
loop_
_entity.id
_entity.type
_entity.pdbx_description
1 polymer ?
#
loop_
_entity_poly.entity_id
_entity_poly.type
_entity_poly.pdbx_seq_one_letter_code
_entity_poly.pdbx_strand_id
1 'polypeptide(L)'
;MREIEEIDNVEEHYEVLDMVGDGGQGDLFLGRNRRSGERVALKLQKTRDLGPESDFHWAGGKLLEEGSRMMMLTGIQAIPEIIATGMHRGRRCLVMEFVEGRQLQNVLLAARPVRHPGAVASVIGQLCEILREVHDRGLVHCDLKPENVIVQPDGRLRLIDMGHAIVEGEPTSHERGTRGWASPEQSDACLSGLTRRADIFGLGCILLEMTVMRLPYGGLEERAEPGGPVLPADLLAKLPPEFASLALWMVRWESEERPADVRDVFDRLRPYLPRLGSRRPPKRLRPDPTEYYRTHPPRL
;
A
#
# COMPACT_ATOMS: atom_id res chain seq x y z
N MET A 1 4.64 -18.25 -16.57
CA MET A 1 5.39 -17.64 -15.46
C MET A 1 6.72 -17.19 -16.06
N ARG A 2 7.02 -15.89 -16.09
CA ARG A 2 8.37 -15.45 -16.47
C ARG A 2 9.31 -15.92 -15.36
N GLU A 3 10.39 -16.59 -15.72
CA GLU A 3 11.48 -16.85 -14.79
C GLU A 3 12.10 -15.50 -14.42
N ILE A 4 12.28 -15.26 -13.11
CA ILE A 4 12.99 -14.08 -12.63
C ILE A 4 14.46 -14.31 -12.87
N GLU A 5 15.08 -13.37 -13.54
CA GLU A 5 16.51 -13.44 -13.83
C GLU A 5 17.30 -13.26 -12.54
N GLU A 6 18.12 -14.24 -12.17
CA GLU A 6 19.10 -14.10 -11.11
C GLU A 6 20.41 -13.57 -11.71
N ILE A 7 20.83 -12.40 -11.26
CA ILE A 7 21.96 -11.66 -11.82
C ILE A 7 23.08 -11.55 -10.78
N ASP A 8 24.26 -12.04 -11.08
CA ASP A 8 25.42 -11.97 -10.17
C ASP A 8 25.80 -10.51 -9.87
N ASN A 9 25.86 -9.67 -10.89
CA ASN A 9 26.25 -8.25 -10.82
C ASN A 9 25.18 -7.36 -11.43
N VAL A 10 24.32 -6.78 -10.61
CA VAL A 10 23.26 -5.89 -11.06
C VAL A 10 23.78 -4.65 -11.78
N GLU A 11 24.95 -4.12 -11.38
CA GLU A 11 25.57 -2.94 -12.01
C GLU A 11 26.02 -3.15 -13.46
N GLU A 12 26.20 -4.37 -13.92
CA GLU A 12 26.52 -4.66 -15.31
C GLU A 12 25.30 -4.46 -16.22
N HIS A 13 24.10 -4.70 -15.69
CA HIS A 13 22.82 -4.65 -16.42
C HIS A 13 22.04 -3.36 -16.17
N TYR A 14 22.20 -2.76 -14.97
CA TYR A 14 21.42 -1.60 -14.54
C TYR A 14 22.32 -0.49 -14.00
N GLU A 15 22.00 0.73 -14.38
CA GLU A 15 22.58 1.95 -13.83
C GLU A 15 21.73 2.45 -12.68
N VAL A 16 22.34 2.68 -11.52
CA VAL A 16 21.69 3.35 -10.38
C VAL A 16 21.76 4.85 -10.61
N LEU A 17 20.62 5.54 -10.55
CA LEU A 17 20.52 6.98 -10.78
C LEU A 17 20.28 7.68 -9.43
N ASP A 18 19.05 8.07 -9.15
CA ASP A 18 18.68 8.88 -8.01
C ASP A 18 18.06 8.03 -6.89
N MET A 19 18.36 8.38 -5.64
CA MET A 19 17.65 7.81 -4.50
C MET A 19 16.23 8.40 -4.45
N VAL A 20 15.22 7.54 -4.46
CA VAL A 20 13.80 7.94 -4.48
C VAL A 20 13.08 7.61 -3.19
N GLY A 21 13.69 6.82 -2.31
CA GLY A 21 13.13 6.48 -1.01
C GLY A 21 14.16 5.87 -0.06
N ASP A 22 14.01 6.14 1.22
CA ASP A 22 14.78 5.56 2.32
C ASP A 22 13.81 4.81 3.24
N GLY A 23 13.54 3.55 2.94
CA GLY A 23 12.63 2.70 3.71
C GLY A 23 13.35 1.94 4.84
N GLY A 24 12.60 1.51 5.87
CA GLY A 24 13.14 0.70 6.98
C GLY A 24 13.78 -0.62 6.52
N GLN A 25 13.34 -1.16 5.39
CA GLN A 25 13.77 -2.47 4.88
C GLN A 25 14.80 -2.39 3.75
N GLY A 26 15.03 -1.22 3.15
CA GLY A 26 15.98 -1.03 2.06
C GLY A 26 15.94 0.38 1.47
N ASP A 27 16.98 0.71 0.73
CA ASP A 27 17.10 1.97 0.02
C ASP A 27 16.53 1.79 -1.40
N LEU A 28 15.61 2.66 -1.79
CA LEU A 28 14.98 2.62 -3.10
C LEU A 28 15.61 3.64 -4.05
N PHE A 29 16.03 3.18 -5.21
CA PHE A 29 16.63 4.01 -6.24
C PHE A 29 15.85 3.92 -7.56
N LEU A 30 15.80 5.02 -8.27
CA LEU A 30 15.53 5.03 -9.70
C LEU A 30 16.76 4.46 -10.41
N GLY A 31 16.55 3.56 -11.33
CA GLY A 31 17.58 3.03 -12.20
C GLY A 31 17.18 2.97 -13.66
N ARG A 32 18.11 2.51 -14.48
CA ARG A 32 17.92 2.37 -15.92
C ARG A 32 18.55 1.05 -16.39
N ASN A 33 17.82 0.29 -17.16
CA ASN A 33 18.37 -0.86 -17.87
C ASN A 33 19.36 -0.34 -18.93
N ARG A 34 20.63 -0.77 -18.85
CA ARG A 34 21.71 -0.30 -19.75
C ARG A 34 21.49 -0.67 -21.20
N ARG A 35 20.76 -1.78 -21.46
CA ARG A 35 20.52 -2.27 -22.83
C ARG A 35 19.28 -1.63 -23.45
N SER A 36 18.14 -1.62 -22.74
CA SER A 36 16.87 -1.10 -23.29
C SER A 36 16.68 0.39 -23.04
N GLY A 37 17.37 0.98 -22.05
CA GLY A 37 17.17 2.36 -21.61
C GLY A 37 15.92 2.53 -20.72
N GLU A 38 15.17 1.48 -20.45
CA GLU A 38 13.96 1.52 -19.64
C GLU A 38 14.25 1.84 -18.19
N ARG A 39 13.35 2.60 -17.56
CA ARG A 39 13.43 2.93 -16.14
C ARG A 39 13.01 1.73 -15.30
N VAL A 40 13.75 1.49 -14.22
CA VAL A 40 13.48 0.44 -13.23
C VAL A 40 13.57 1.01 -11.82
N ALA A 41 12.95 0.35 -10.87
CA ALA A 41 13.15 0.59 -9.45
C ALA A 41 14.14 -0.45 -8.92
N LEU A 42 15.14 0.00 -8.17
CA LEU A 42 16.17 -0.83 -7.54
C LEU A 42 16.01 -0.70 -6.03
N LYS A 43 15.58 -1.75 -5.36
CA LYS A 43 15.52 -1.81 -3.89
C LYS A 43 16.76 -2.53 -3.38
N LEU A 44 17.64 -1.80 -2.71
CA LEU A 44 18.90 -2.27 -2.19
C LEU A 44 18.81 -2.52 -0.69
N GLN A 45 19.36 -3.65 -0.26
CA GLN A 45 19.57 -3.94 1.16
C GLN A 45 20.25 -2.76 1.87
N LYS A 46 19.83 -2.41 3.10
CA LYS A 46 20.48 -1.37 3.93
C LYS A 46 21.97 -1.61 4.07
N THR A 47 22.76 -0.55 4.14
CA THR A 47 24.22 -0.61 4.31
C THR A 47 24.62 -0.99 5.73
N ARG A 48 25.82 -1.57 5.87
CA ARG A 48 26.42 -1.98 7.16
C ARG A 48 26.67 -0.83 8.13
N ASP A 49 26.78 0.40 7.63
CA ASP A 49 27.14 1.59 8.42
C ASP A 49 26.07 1.98 9.45
N LEU A 50 24.92 1.28 9.48
CA LEU A 50 23.77 1.58 10.33
C LEU A 50 23.57 0.62 11.50
N GLY A 51 24.46 -0.39 11.70
CA GLY A 51 24.27 -1.33 12.81
C GLY A 51 25.19 -2.55 12.80
N PRO A 52 24.96 -3.49 13.74
CA PRO A 52 25.70 -4.75 13.82
C PRO A 52 25.61 -5.57 12.53
N GLU A 53 26.55 -6.47 12.31
CA GLU A 53 26.54 -7.37 11.14
C GLU A 53 25.26 -8.22 11.06
N SER A 54 24.67 -8.54 12.21
CA SER A 54 23.36 -9.20 12.31
C SER A 54 22.24 -8.42 11.61
N ASP A 55 22.24 -7.09 11.71
CA ASP A 55 21.20 -6.23 11.10
C ASP A 55 21.34 -6.21 9.57
N PHE A 56 22.59 -6.29 9.07
CA PHE A 56 22.81 -6.41 7.64
C PHE A 56 22.28 -7.74 7.09
N HIS A 57 22.56 -8.85 7.74
CA HIS A 57 22.02 -10.16 7.32
C HIS A 57 20.50 -10.23 7.44
N TRP A 58 19.95 -9.67 8.52
CA TRP A 58 18.49 -9.57 8.70
C TRP A 58 17.83 -8.78 7.59
N ALA A 59 18.36 -7.60 7.25
CA ALA A 59 17.85 -6.77 6.16
C ALA A 59 17.91 -7.48 4.80
N GLY A 60 18.96 -8.27 4.56
CA GLY A 60 19.05 -9.11 3.36
C GLY A 60 18.01 -10.21 3.32
N GLY A 61 17.71 -10.84 4.45
CA GLY A 61 16.64 -11.82 4.59
C GLY A 61 15.26 -11.23 4.31
N LYS A 62 14.99 -10.04 4.86
CA LYS A 62 13.74 -9.32 4.63
C LYS A 62 13.53 -8.95 3.17
N LEU A 63 14.57 -8.53 2.46
CA LEU A 63 14.47 -8.21 1.04
C LEU A 63 14.16 -9.46 0.20
N LEU A 64 14.70 -10.63 0.57
CA LEU A 64 14.37 -11.91 -0.09
C LEU A 64 12.91 -12.33 0.19
N GLU A 65 12.43 -12.17 1.44
CA GLU A 65 11.02 -12.43 1.77
C GLU A 65 10.11 -11.55 0.92
N GLU A 66 10.39 -10.25 0.82
CA GLU A 66 9.64 -9.32 -0.03
C GLU A 66 9.63 -9.79 -1.49
N GLY A 67 10.78 -10.12 -2.05
CA GLY A 67 10.89 -10.67 -3.40
C GLY A 67 10.01 -11.91 -3.60
N SER A 68 10.03 -12.83 -2.64
CA SER A 68 9.20 -14.05 -2.67
C SER A 68 7.70 -13.72 -2.64
N ARG A 69 7.26 -12.75 -1.82
CA ARG A 69 5.85 -12.30 -1.78
C ARG A 69 5.43 -11.65 -3.10
N MET A 70 6.30 -10.79 -3.67
CA MET A 70 6.03 -10.17 -4.97
C MET A 70 5.93 -11.21 -6.10
N MET A 71 6.72 -12.28 -6.07
CA MET A 71 6.61 -13.39 -7.02
C MET A 71 5.23 -14.06 -6.99
N MET A 72 4.63 -14.23 -5.81
CA MET A 72 3.28 -14.77 -5.67
C MET A 72 2.22 -13.85 -6.32
N LEU A 73 2.51 -12.56 -6.45
CA LEU A 73 1.62 -11.55 -7.02
C LEU A 73 1.86 -11.29 -8.52
N THR A 74 2.75 -12.05 -9.15
CA THR A 74 3.03 -11.92 -10.61
C THR A 74 1.74 -11.98 -11.43
N GLY A 75 1.60 -11.04 -12.37
CA GLY A 75 0.43 -10.89 -13.24
C GLY A 75 -0.68 -10.00 -12.68
N ILE A 76 -0.59 -9.51 -11.44
CA ILE A 76 -1.47 -8.48 -10.91
C ILE A 76 -0.98 -7.13 -11.42
N GLN A 77 -1.67 -6.54 -12.38
CA GLN A 77 -1.24 -5.27 -13.01
C GLN A 77 -1.08 -4.10 -12.04
N ALA A 78 -1.76 -4.15 -10.89
CA ALA A 78 -1.70 -3.11 -9.89
C ALA A 78 -0.47 -3.21 -8.95
N ILE A 79 0.31 -4.28 -9.05
CA ILE A 79 1.54 -4.52 -8.29
C ILE A 79 2.74 -4.43 -9.25
N PRO A 80 3.86 -3.76 -8.88
CA PRO A 80 5.07 -3.77 -9.71
C PRO A 80 5.60 -5.19 -9.93
N GLU A 81 5.96 -5.53 -11.15
CA GLU A 81 6.59 -6.82 -11.43
C GLU A 81 8.06 -6.81 -11.00
N ILE A 82 8.54 -7.94 -10.43
CA ILE A 82 9.98 -8.20 -10.28
C ILE A 82 10.54 -8.54 -11.65
N ILE A 83 11.63 -7.87 -12.02
CA ILE A 83 12.35 -8.08 -13.28
C ILE A 83 13.55 -9.01 -13.03
N ALA A 84 14.33 -8.73 -11.98
CA ALA A 84 15.50 -9.50 -11.63
C ALA A 84 15.81 -9.40 -10.13
N THR A 85 16.61 -10.35 -9.64
CA THR A 85 17.21 -10.30 -8.30
C THR A 85 18.73 -10.50 -8.43
N GLY A 86 19.50 -9.96 -7.49
CA GLY A 86 20.95 -10.16 -7.54
C GLY A 86 21.70 -9.37 -6.51
N MET A 87 23.00 -9.14 -6.81
CA MET A 87 23.90 -8.39 -5.96
C MET A 87 24.32 -7.08 -6.62
N HIS A 88 24.33 -6.00 -5.85
CA HIS A 88 24.88 -4.71 -6.25
C HIS A 88 25.93 -4.28 -5.23
N ARG A 89 27.21 -4.33 -5.60
CA ARG A 89 28.34 -3.96 -4.71
C ARG A 89 28.28 -4.62 -3.33
N GLY A 90 28.02 -5.92 -3.29
CA GLY A 90 27.91 -6.69 -2.06
C GLY A 90 26.60 -6.52 -1.27
N ARG A 91 25.61 -5.81 -1.81
CA ARG A 91 24.27 -5.65 -1.27
C ARG A 91 23.26 -6.43 -2.10
N ARG A 92 22.31 -7.11 -1.46
CA ARG A 92 21.18 -7.71 -2.18
C ARG A 92 20.35 -6.62 -2.85
N CYS A 93 19.85 -6.92 -4.03
CA CYS A 93 19.08 -6.00 -4.85
C CYS A 93 17.85 -6.70 -5.45
N LEU A 94 16.70 -6.06 -5.38
CA LEU A 94 15.53 -6.36 -6.20
C LEU A 94 15.42 -5.32 -7.30
N VAL A 95 15.32 -5.78 -8.53
CA VAL A 95 15.04 -4.94 -9.71
C VAL A 95 13.57 -5.12 -10.07
N MET A 96 12.83 -4.03 -10.09
CA MET A 96 11.39 -4.03 -10.27
C MET A 96 10.96 -3.03 -11.34
N GLU A 97 9.75 -3.20 -11.85
CA GLU A 97 9.06 -2.20 -12.66
C GLU A 97 9.07 -0.84 -11.93
N PHE A 98 9.49 0.21 -12.64
CA PHE A 98 9.33 1.57 -12.13
C PHE A 98 7.90 2.06 -12.41
N VAL A 99 7.14 2.32 -11.36
CA VAL A 99 5.76 2.81 -11.47
C VAL A 99 5.76 4.32 -11.60
N GLU A 100 5.36 4.81 -12.78
CA GLU A 100 5.19 6.25 -13.01
C GLU A 100 3.93 6.78 -12.33
N GLY A 101 4.04 7.95 -11.70
CA GLY A 101 2.92 8.61 -11.05
C GLY A 101 3.34 9.45 -9.86
N ARG A 102 2.37 9.75 -9.00
CA ARG A 102 2.59 10.47 -7.74
C ARG A 102 2.09 9.63 -6.58
N GLN A 103 2.86 9.56 -5.50
CA GLN A 103 2.39 8.96 -4.27
C GLN A 103 1.06 9.61 -3.84
N LEU A 104 0.11 8.79 -3.41
CA LEU A 104 -1.20 9.26 -2.93
C LEU A 104 -1.01 10.27 -1.79
N GLN A 105 -0.04 10.08 -0.91
CA GLN A 105 0.33 11.04 0.14
C GLN A 105 0.54 12.44 -0.43
N ASN A 106 1.35 12.58 -1.49
CA ASN A 106 1.64 13.87 -2.12
C ASN A 106 0.42 14.46 -2.84
N VAL A 107 -0.45 13.60 -3.39
CA VAL A 107 -1.71 14.01 -4.01
C VAL A 107 -2.67 14.56 -2.93
N LEU A 108 -2.75 13.89 -1.79
CA LEU A 108 -3.59 14.28 -0.67
C LEU A 108 -3.08 15.56 0.01
N LEU A 109 -1.79 15.70 0.24
CA LEU A 109 -1.19 16.91 0.85
C LEU A 109 -1.57 18.19 0.08
N ALA A 110 -1.72 18.10 -1.22
CA ALA A 110 -2.09 19.23 -2.07
C ALA A 110 -3.60 19.54 -2.08
N ALA A 111 -4.47 18.65 -1.60
CA ALA A 111 -5.92 18.74 -1.82
C ALA A 111 -6.80 18.31 -0.64
N ARG A 112 -6.23 17.89 0.50
CA ARG A 112 -7.03 17.45 1.66
C ARG A 112 -7.59 18.62 2.47
N PRO A 113 -8.73 18.48 3.13
CA PRO A 113 -9.56 17.28 3.14
C PRO A 113 -10.29 17.07 1.82
N VAL A 114 -10.35 15.81 1.36
CA VAL A 114 -11.05 15.46 0.12
C VAL A 114 -12.57 15.47 0.39
N ARG A 115 -13.28 16.39 -0.25
CA ARG A 115 -14.74 16.59 -0.03
C ARG A 115 -15.61 15.91 -1.08
N HIS A 116 -15.06 15.55 -2.22
CA HIS A 116 -15.84 14.95 -3.32
C HIS A 116 -16.03 13.45 -3.07
N PRO A 117 -17.29 12.98 -2.85
CA PRO A 117 -17.55 11.58 -2.53
C PRO A 117 -17.02 10.60 -3.57
N GLY A 118 -17.17 10.94 -4.87
CA GLY A 118 -16.64 10.12 -5.95
C GLY A 118 -15.13 9.99 -5.97
N ALA A 119 -14.38 10.98 -5.46
CA ALA A 119 -12.93 10.88 -5.35
C ALA A 119 -12.53 9.92 -4.22
N VAL A 120 -13.19 10.00 -3.07
CA VAL A 120 -13.00 9.08 -1.94
C VAL A 120 -13.35 7.65 -2.37
N ALA A 121 -14.55 7.47 -2.97
CA ALA A 121 -15.00 6.17 -3.45
C ALA A 121 -14.05 5.59 -4.51
N SER A 122 -13.49 6.44 -5.41
CA SER A 122 -12.54 5.98 -6.43
C SER A 122 -11.21 5.49 -5.86
N VAL A 123 -10.69 6.16 -4.83
CA VAL A 123 -9.45 5.71 -4.18
C VAL A 123 -9.68 4.40 -3.42
N ILE A 124 -10.65 4.39 -2.50
CA ILE A 124 -10.91 3.21 -1.67
C ILE A 124 -11.41 2.04 -2.53
N GLY A 125 -12.26 2.30 -3.53
CA GLY A 125 -12.77 1.27 -4.44
C GLY A 125 -11.68 0.60 -5.26
N GLN A 126 -10.74 1.37 -5.84
CA GLN A 126 -9.59 0.78 -6.55
C GLN A 126 -8.69 -0.02 -5.60
N LEU A 127 -8.47 0.45 -4.37
CA LEU A 127 -7.71 -0.31 -3.37
C LEU A 127 -8.43 -1.61 -2.99
N CYS A 128 -9.76 -1.62 -2.89
CA CYS A 128 -10.52 -2.86 -2.70
C CYS A 128 -10.31 -3.84 -3.86
N GLU A 129 -10.33 -3.37 -5.10
CA GLU A 129 -10.08 -4.22 -6.28
C GLU A 129 -8.65 -4.81 -6.26
N ILE A 130 -7.64 -4.01 -5.92
CA ILE A 130 -6.25 -4.45 -5.79
C ILE A 130 -6.10 -5.49 -4.68
N LEU A 131 -6.61 -5.17 -3.50
CA LEU A 131 -6.50 -6.05 -2.33
C LEU A 131 -7.24 -7.37 -2.54
N ARG A 132 -8.38 -7.38 -3.24
CA ARG A 132 -9.03 -8.63 -3.60
C ARG A 132 -8.08 -9.55 -4.36
N GLU A 133 -7.37 -9.03 -5.37
CA GLU A 133 -6.42 -9.84 -6.13
C GLU A 133 -5.24 -10.32 -5.27
N VAL A 134 -4.77 -9.52 -4.31
CA VAL A 134 -3.73 -9.89 -3.33
C VAL A 134 -4.23 -10.97 -2.37
N HIS A 135 -5.43 -10.77 -1.80
CA HIS A 135 -6.06 -11.71 -0.87
C HIS A 135 -6.42 -13.03 -1.55
N ASP A 136 -6.84 -13.02 -2.82
CA ASP A 136 -7.11 -14.23 -3.62
C ASP A 136 -5.82 -15.07 -3.86
N ARG A 137 -4.62 -14.47 -3.67
CA ARG A 137 -3.32 -15.18 -3.66
C ARG A 137 -2.88 -15.62 -2.26
N GLY A 138 -3.74 -15.46 -1.26
CA GLY A 138 -3.48 -15.83 0.13
C GLY A 138 -2.49 -14.90 0.84
N LEU A 139 -2.30 -13.67 0.39
CA LEU A 139 -1.42 -12.68 1.01
C LEU A 139 -2.22 -11.57 1.69
N VAL A 140 -1.66 -11.02 2.76
CA VAL A 140 -2.10 -9.80 3.45
C VAL A 140 -0.97 -8.77 3.33
N HIS A 141 -1.28 -7.55 2.92
CA HIS A 141 -0.28 -6.50 2.68
C HIS A 141 0.36 -5.97 3.95
N CYS A 142 -0.44 -5.77 4.99
CA CYS A 142 -0.05 -5.33 6.34
C CYS A 142 0.54 -3.93 6.48
N ASP A 143 0.73 -3.15 5.40
CA ASP A 143 1.28 -1.78 5.48
C ASP A 143 0.58 -0.82 4.51
N LEU A 144 -0.77 -0.83 4.56
CA LEU A 144 -1.57 0.09 3.74
C LEU A 144 -1.50 1.50 4.29
N LYS A 145 -0.92 2.39 3.48
CA LYS A 145 -0.82 3.83 3.76
C LYS A 145 -0.67 4.61 2.45
N PRO A 146 -0.95 5.92 2.41
CA PRO A 146 -0.88 6.71 1.18
C PRO A 146 0.50 6.75 0.51
N GLU A 147 1.58 6.54 1.27
CA GLU A 147 2.95 6.47 0.75
C GLU A 147 3.17 5.24 -0.14
N ASN A 148 2.47 4.14 0.15
CA ASN A 148 2.58 2.87 -0.58
C ASN A 148 1.63 2.78 -1.78
N VAL A 149 0.94 3.88 -2.13
CA VAL A 149 0.01 3.95 -3.26
C VAL A 149 0.48 5.00 -4.26
N ILE A 150 0.65 4.60 -5.52
CA ILE A 150 0.95 5.51 -6.63
C ILE A 150 -0.32 5.79 -7.42
N VAL A 151 -0.62 7.05 -7.67
CA VAL A 151 -1.68 7.50 -8.58
C VAL A 151 -1.03 7.81 -9.93
N GLN A 152 -1.35 7.00 -10.95
CA GLN A 152 -0.85 7.16 -12.31
C GLN A 152 -1.57 8.33 -13.03
N PRO A 153 -1.00 8.85 -14.14
CA PRO A 153 -1.60 9.97 -14.88
C PRO A 153 -3.03 9.73 -15.38
N ASP A 154 -3.42 8.47 -15.63
CA ASP A 154 -4.75 8.05 -16.04
C ASP A 154 -5.72 7.83 -14.87
N GLY A 155 -5.28 8.09 -13.64
CA GLY A 155 -6.07 7.92 -12.42
C GLY A 155 -6.07 6.50 -11.85
N ARG A 156 -5.35 5.55 -12.46
CA ARG A 156 -5.18 4.20 -11.94
C ARG A 156 -4.30 4.21 -10.70
N LEU A 157 -4.65 3.38 -9.72
CA LEU A 157 -3.80 3.16 -8.56
C LEU A 157 -2.91 1.95 -8.75
N ARG A 158 -1.68 2.06 -8.23
CA ARG A 158 -0.73 0.98 -8.11
C ARG A 158 -0.31 0.88 -6.64
N LEU A 159 -0.31 -0.32 -6.09
CA LEU A 159 0.12 -0.59 -4.73
C LEU A 159 1.55 -1.10 -4.76
N ILE A 160 2.44 -0.41 -4.03
CA ILE A 160 3.87 -0.68 -3.99
C ILE A 160 4.28 -1.14 -2.59
N ASP A 161 5.47 -1.72 -2.47
CA ASP A 161 6.10 -2.15 -1.23
C ASP A 161 5.39 -3.32 -0.52
N MET A 162 5.87 -4.54 -0.81
CA MET A 162 5.40 -5.79 -0.20
C MET A 162 6.26 -6.24 0.99
N GLY A 163 7.08 -5.35 1.53
CA GLY A 163 8.03 -5.69 2.58
C GLY A 163 7.39 -6.16 3.89
N HIS A 164 6.16 -5.73 4.18
CA HIS A 164 5.39 -6.18 5.34
C HIS A 164 4.38 -7.30 5.01
N ALA A 165 4.22 -7.65 3.73
CA ALA A 165 3.26 -8.67 3.33
C ALA A 165 3.57 -10.04 3.95
N ILE A 166 2.51 -10.79 4.26
CA ILE A 166 2.59 -12.15 4.84
C ILE A 166 1.60 -13.08 4.15
N VAL A 167 1.78 -14.37 4.32
CA VAL A 167 0.74 -15.35 4.02
C VAL A 167 -0.37 -15.24 5.06
N GLU A 168 -1.63 -15.21 4.61
CA GLU A 168 -2.78 -15.09 5.50
C GLU A 168 -2.81 -16.24 6.52
N GLY A 169 -2.93 -15.91 7.81
CA GLY A 169 -2.94 -16.88 8.90
C GLY A 169 -1.54 -17.38 9.34
N GLU A 170 -0.47 -16.93 8.71
CA GLU A 170 0.89 -17.25 9.14
C GLU A 170 1.23 -16.52 10.45
N PRO A 171 1.70 -17.26 11.51
CA PRO A 171 2.12 -16.63 12.76
C PRO A 171 3.21 -15.58 12.53
N THR A 172 3.11 -14.45 13.22
CA THR A 172 4.15 -13.41 13.20
C THR A 172 4.78 -13.26 14.58
N SER A 173 6.11 -13.16 14.61
CA SER A 173 6.89 -12.96 15.84
C SER A 173 7.24 -11.50 16.11
N HIS A 174 6.89 -10.60 15.19
CA HIS A 174 7.28 -9.19 15.24
C HIS A 174 6.12 -8.28 14.86
N GLU A 175 6.16 -7.03 15.36
CA GLU A 175 5.30 -5.95 14.88
C GLU A 175 5.42 -5.81 13.36
N ARG A 176 4.28 -5.56 12.71
CA ARG A 176 4.20 -5.37 11.27
C ARG A 176 3.53 -4.05 10.91
N GLY A 177 3.94 -3.45 9.80
CA GLY A 177 3.36 -2.22 9.30
C GLY A 177 3.92 -0.96 9.97
N THR A 178 3.28 0.16 9.71
CA THR A 178 3.66 1.49 10.18
C THR A 178 2.79 1.89 11.36
N ARG A 179 3.39 2.34 12.46
CA ARG A 179 2.66 2.81 13.65
C ARG A 179 1.61 3.86 13.27
N GLY A 180 0.43 3.76 13.89
CA GLY A 180 -0.72 4.61 13.61
C GLY A 180 -1.55 4.16 12.41
N TRP A 181 -0.98 3.41 11.45
CA TRP A 181 -1.65 2.79 10.30
C TRP A 181 -1.91 1.31 10.51
N ALA A 182 -1.06 0.67 11.31
CA ALA A 182 -1.17 -0.74 11.65
C ALA A 182 -2.43 -0.99 12.50
N SER A 183 -3.12 -2.10 12.22
CA SER A 183 -4.25 -2.55 13.03
C SER A 183 -3.77 -3.02 14.42
N PRO A 184 -4.67 -3.05 15.43
CA PRO A 184 -4.31 -3.45 16.79
C PRO A 184 -3.57 -4.78 16.86
N GLU A 185 -4.03 -5.78 16.12
CA GLU A 185 -3.42 -7.11 16.08
C GLU A 185 -2.05 -7.17 15.41
N GLN A 186 -1.64 -6.13 14.68
CA GLN A 186 -0.30 -6.03 14.09
C GLN A 186 0.75 -5.51 15.08
N SER A 187 0.33 -4.89 16.20
CA SER A 187 1.22 -4.22 17.15
C SER A 187 1.99 -5.17 18.04
N ASP A 188 1.55 -6.43 18.15
CA ASP A 188 2.17 -7.46 18.96
C ASP A 188 2.41 -8.73 18.12
N ALA A 189 3.20 -9.67 18.67
CA ALA A 189 3.36 -10.98 18.05
C ALA A 189 1.98 -11.67 17.97
N CYS A 190 1.51 -11.95 16.76
CA CYS A 190 0.22 -12.56 16.52
C CYS A 190 0.40 -14.05 16.21
N LEU A 191 0.27 -14.90 17.22
CA LEU A 191 0.45 -16.35 17.09
C LEU A 191 -0.68 -17.03 16.29
N SER A 192 -1.87 -16.42 16.23
CA SER A 192 -2.98 -16.91 15.41
C SER A 192 -2.85 -16.50 13.93
N GLY A 193 -1.86 -15.67 13.62
CA GLY A 193 -1.68 -15.09 12.29
C GLY A 193 -2.59 -13.90 12.01
N LEU A 194 -2.13 -13.04 11.08
CA LEU A 194 -2.91 -11.90 10.60
C LEU A 194 -3.81 -12.33 9.44
N THR A 195 -4.96 -11.69 9.34
CA THR A 195 -5.92 -11.93 8.26
C THR A 195 -6.08 -10.69 7.39
N ARG A 196 -6.74 -10.85 6.24
CA ARG A 196 -7.11 -9.74 5.34
C ARG A 196 -7.82 -8.56 6.03
N ARG A 197 -8.35 -8.75 7.23
CA ARG A 197 -8.99 -7.70 8.04
C ARG A 197 -8.00 -6.66 8.56
N ALA A 198 -6.71 -6.99 8.61
CA ALA A 198 -5.66 -6.00 8.88
C ALA A 198 -5.57 -4.96 7.75
N ASP A 199 -5.64 -5.39 6.48
CA ASP A 199 -5.68 -4.47 5.34
C ASP A 199 -6.97 -3.64 5.30
N ILE A 200 -8.09 -4.20 5.73
CA ILE A 200 -9.37 -3.46 5.85
C ILE A 200 -9.25 -2.33 6.88
N PHE A 201 -8.54 -2.53 7.98
CA PHE A 201 -8.24 -1.46 8.94
C PHE A 201 -7.41 -0.35 8.26
N GLY A 202 -6.36 -0.69 7.53
CA GLY A 202 -5.55 0.26 6.74
C GLY A 202 -6.37 1.06 5.71
N LEU A 203 -7.34 0.41 5.02
CA LEU A 203 -8.29 1.11 4.15
C LEU A 203 -9.11 2.17 4.91
N GLY A 204 -9.57 1.83 6.12
CA GLY A 204 -10.28 2.75 7.00
C GLY A 204 -9.42 3.94 7.41
N CYS A 205 -8.13 3.70 7.72
CA CYS A 205 -7.16 4.76 8.00
C CYS A 205 -7.00 5.71 6.80
N ILE A 206 -6.84 5.17 5.58
CA ILE A 206 -6.73 5.98 4.36
C ILE A 206 -8.00 6.81 4.14
N LEU A 207 -9.19 6.23 4.31
CA LEU A 207 -10.46 6.96 4.17
C LEU A 207 -10.55 8.12 5.17
N LEU A 208 -10.19 7.90 6.42
CA LEU A 208 -10.22 8.92 7.47
C LEU A 208 -9.19 10.00 7.23
N GLU A 209 -7.95 9.66 6.86
CA GLU A 209 -6.95 10.67 6.54
C GLU A 209 -7.34 11.53 5.34
N MET A 210 -7.86 10.92 4.29
CA MET A 210 -8.34 11.65 3.11
C MET A 210 -9.41 12.70 3.47
N THR A 211 -10.30 12.35 4.37
CA THR A 211 -11.57 13.09 4.59
C THR A 211 -11.54 14.02 5.80
N VAL A 212 -10.94 13.59 6.91
CA VAL A 212 -10.89 14.34 8.17
C VAL A 212 -9.47 14.65 8.65
N MET A 213 -8.43 14.16 7.94
CA MET A 213 -7.02 14.39 8.24
C MET A 213 -6.63 13.90 9.64
N ARG A 214 -7.19 12.79 10.06
CA ARG A 214 -6.92 12.15 11.35
C ARG A 214 -6.93 10.64 11.17
N LEU A 215 -6.05 10.00 11.90
CA LEU A 215 -6.04 8.55 12.06
C LEU A 215 -6.87 8.13 13.27
N PRO A 216 -7.41 6.91 13.28
CA PRO A 216 -8.12 6.41 14.45
C PRO A 216 -7.17 6.22 15.64
N TYR A 217 -7.71 6.26 16.85
CA TYR A 217 -7.02 5.91 18.10
C TYR A 217 -5.73 6.69 18.40
N GLY A 218 -5.71 7.99 18.09
CA GLY A 218 -4.66 8.89 18.55
C GLY A 218 -3.66 9.36 17.49
N GLY A 219 -3.44 8.61 16.41
CA GLY A 219 -2.59 9.09 15.31
C GLY A 219 -1.32 8.29 15.03
N LEU A 220 -0.44 8.86 14.20
CA LEU A 220 0.63 8.14 13.51
C LEU A 220 1.67 7.46 14.41
N GLU A 221 2.02 8.10 15.55
CA GLU A 221 3.10 7.63 16.41
C GLU A 221 2.60 6.85 17.63
N GLU A 222 1.30 6.87 17.85
CA GLU A 222 0.66 6.22 18.99
C GLU A 222 0.15 4.85 18.60
N ARG A 223 0.29 3.88 19.50
CA ARG A 223 -0.38 2.60 19.35
C ARG A 223 -1.87 2.79 19.57
N ALA A 224 -2.67 2.06 18.80
CA ALA A 224 -4.10 1.98 19.09
C ALA A 224 -4.31 1.45 20.51
N GLU A 225 -5.27 2.04 21.25
CA GLU A 225 -5.59 1.62 22.63
C GLU A 225 -7.01 1.04 22.72
N PRO A 226 -7.19 -0.07 23.46
CA PRO A 226 -8.51 -0.64 23.68
C PRO A 226 -9.44 0.38 24.35
N GLY A 227 -10.67 0.54 23.82
CA GLY A 227 -11.69 1.41 24.41
C GLY A 227 -11.46 2.91 24.24
N GLY A 228 -10.39 3.32 23.58
CA GLY A 228 -10.17 4.71 23.21
C GLY A 228 -11.19 5.20 22.19
N PRO A 229 -11.47 6.52 22.12
CA PRO A 229 -12.35 7.08 21.11
C PRO A 229 -11.71 6.92 19.73
N VAL A 230 -12.44 6.34 18.79
CA VAL A 230 -11.98 6.19 17.41
C VAL A 230 -11.63 7.55 16.81
N LEU A 231 -12.54 8.53 16.96
CA LEU A 231 -12.38 9.91 16.52
C LEU A 231 -13.31 10.84 17.33
N PRO A 232 -12.99 12.14 17.42
CA PRO A 232 -13.91 13.15 17.92
C PRO A 232 -15.21 13.23 17.09
N ALA A 233 -16.35 13.34 17.78
CA ALA A 233 -17.69 13.34 17.13
C ALA A 233 -17.88 14.50 16.13
N ASP A 234 -17.26 15.65 16.39
CA ASP A 234 -17.30 16.82 15.51
C ASP A 234 -16.57 16.60 14.17
N LEU A 235 -15.58 15.72 14.14
CA LEU A 235 -14.91 15.32 12.91
C LEU A 235 -15.74 14.32 12.11
N LEU A 236 -16.34 13.34 12.77
CA LEU A 236 -17.23 12.37 12.11
C LEU A 236 -18.45 13.06 11.49
N ALA A 237 -19.01 14.08 12.15
CA ALA A 237 -20.13 14.86 11.61
C ALA A 237 -19.81 15.63 10.32
N LYS A 238 -18.52 15.78 9.96
CA LYS A 238 -18.07 16.40 8.69
C LYS A 238 -18.12 15.45 7.51
N LEU A 239 -18.29 14.14 7.76
CA LEU A 239 -18.41 13.12 6.74
C LEU A 239 -19.88 12.89 6.36
N PRO A 240 -20.15 12.48 5.10
CA PRO A 240 -21.44 11.87 4.78
C PRO A 240 -21.66 10.67 5.72
N PRO A 241 -22.91 10.49 6.24
CA PRO A 241 -23.20 9.44 7.23
C PRO A 241 -22.74 8.04 6.80
N GLU A 242 -22.85 7.72 5.52
CA GLU A 242 -22.45 6.44 4.95
C GLU A 242 -20.92 6.23 5.02
N PHE A 243 -20.16 7.27 4.74
CA PHE A 243 -18.68 7.20 4.84
C PHE A 243 -18.22 7.17 6.30
N ALA A 244 -18.91 7.89 7.19
CA ALA A 244 -18.62 7.83 8.62
C ALA A 244 -18.88 6.43 9.16
N SER A 245 -20.05 5.83 8.85
CA SER A 245 -20.38 4.47 9.30
C SER A 245 -19.44 3.43 8.72
N LEU A 246 -19.06 3.56 7.44
CA LEU A 246 -18.13 2.66 6.78
C LEU A 246 -16.73 2.75 7.39
N ALA A 247 -16.21 3.97 7.59
CA ALA A 247 -14.90 4.17 8.23
C ALA A 247 -14.85 3.54 9.63
N LEU A 248 -15.87 3.82 10.47
CA LEU A 248 -15.97 3.27 11.82
C LEU A 248 -16.08 1.73 11.82
N TRP A 249 -16.72 1.14 10.82
CA TRP A 249 -16.78 -0.31 10.68
C TRP A 249 -15.42 -0.90 10.32
N MET A 250 -14.69 -0.29 9.38
CA MET A 250 -13.37 -0.76 8.97
C MET A 250 -12.31 -0.67 10.07
N VAL A 251 -12.39 0.36 10.94
CA VAL A 251 -11.38 0.57 12.01
C VAL A 251 -11.82 0.06 13.38
N ARG A 252 -12.72 -0.92 13.44
CA ARG A 252 -13.05 -1.61 14.70
C ARG A 252 -11.80 -2.18 15.33
N TRP A 253 -11.75 -2.16 16.68
CA TRP A 253 -10.64 -2.71 17.43
C TRP A 253 -10.49 -4.20 17.17
N GLU A 254 -11.57 -4.95 17.41
CA GLU A 254 -11.60 -6.39 17.17
C GLU A 254 -11.70 -6.68 15.69
N SER A 255 -10.79 -7.51 15.19
CA SER A 255 -10.72 -7.82 13.76
C SER A 255 -12.00 -8.47 13.24
N GLU A 256 -12.64 -9.33 14.06
CA GLU A 256 -13.88 -10.04 13.73
C GLU A 256 -15.08 -9.12 13.56
N GLU A 257 -15.05 -7.92 14.15
CA GLU A 257 -16.12 -6.92 14.03
C GLU A 257 -15.99 -6.07 12.75
N ARG A 258 -14.87 -6.16 12.03
CA ARG A 258 -14.65 -5.48 10.75
C ARG A 258 -15.34 -6.20 9.61
N PRO A 259 -15.49 -5.57 8.42
CA PRO A 259 -15.86 -6.28 7.20
C PRO A 259 -15.05 -7.57 7.03
N ALA A 260 -15.68 -8.65 6.58
CA ALA A 260 -15.00 -9.92 6.39
C ALA A 260 -14.13 -9.91 5.11
N ASP A 261 -14.56 -9.14 4.12
CA ASP A 261 -13.90 -9.05 2.81
C ASP A 261 -13.97 -7.61 2.28
N VAL A 262 -13.04 -7.26 1.41
CA VAL A 262 -13.01 -5.94 0.74
C VAL A 262 -14.23 -5.71 -0.15
N ARG A 263 -14.95 -6.76 -0.55
CA ARG A 263 -16.22 -6.65 -1.29
C ARG A 263 -17.30 -5.97 -0.45
N ASP A 264 -17.36 -6.26 0.85
CA ASP A 264 -18.31 -5.61 1.77
C ASP A 264 -18.08 -4.10 1.81
N VAL A 265 -16.80 -3.67 1.79
CA VAL A 265 -16.41 -2.27 1.72
C VAL A 265 -16.78 -1.68 0.36
N PHE A 266 -16.43 -2.36 -0.72
CA PHE A 266 -16.68 -1.91 -2.10
C PHE A 266 -18.17 -1.70 -2.38
N ASP A 267 -19.02 -2.61 -1.95
CA ASP A 267 -20.47 -2.53 -2.18
C ASP A 267 -21.11 -1.30 -1.51
N ARG A 268 -20.58 -0.87 -0.35
CA ARG A 268 -20.99 0.38 0.30
C ARG A 268 -20.54 1.62 -0.48
N LEU A 269 -19.45 1.53 -1.23
CA LEU A 269 -18.90 2.64 -2.03
C LEU A 269 -19.48 2.69 -3.45
N ARG A 270 -19.99 1.60 -3.97
CA ARG A 270 -20.51 1.46 -5.34
C ARG A 270 -21.46 2.59 -5.76
N PRO A 271 -22.42 3.06 -4.94
CA PRO A 271 -23.31 4.15 -5.31
C PRO A 271 -22.61 5.49 -5.57
N TYR A 272 -21.41 5.68 -5.04
CA TYR A 272 -20.63 6.92 -5.12
C TYR A 272 -19.56 6.88 -6.21
N LEU A 273 -19.32 5.72 -6.83
CA LEU A 273 -18.36 5.59 -7.92
C LEU A 273 -18.78 6.42 -9.14
N PRO A 274 -17.83 7.07 -9.82
CA PRO A 274 -18.10 7.76 -11.07
C PRO A 274 -18.69 6.80 -12.11
N ARG A 275 -19.72 7.24 -12.83
CA ARG A 275 -20.27 6.48 -13.96
C ARG A 275 -19.37 6.60 -15.18
N LEU A 276 -19.34 5.55 -16.01
CA LEU A 276 -18.66 5.58 -17.31
C LEU A 276 -19.08 6.81 -18.10
N GLY A 277 -18.11 7.52 -18.68
CA GLY A 277 -18.35 8.72 -19.48
C GLY A 277 -18.82 9.95 -18.71
N SER A 278 -18.96 9.90 -17.37
CA SER A 278 -19.39 11.04 -16.59
C SER A 278 -18.40 12.21 -16.63
N ARG A 279 -18.89 13.43 -16.39
CA ARG A 279 -18.03 14.63 -16.38
C ARG A 279 -17.06 14.62 -15.20
N ARG A 280 -15.89 15.23 -15.42
CA ARG A 280 -14.86 15.42 -14.37
C ARG A 280 -15.36 16.34 -13.27
N PRO A 281 -15.06 16.03 -11.98
CA PRO A 281 -15.40 16.93 -10.89
C PRO A 281 -14.66 18.28 -11.03
N PRO A 282 -15.28 19.40 -10.64
CA PRO A 282 -14.68 20.74 -10.77
C PRO A 282 -13.42 20.90 -9.89
N LYS A 283 -13.44 20.35 -8.67
CA LYS A 283 -12.30 20.25 -7.77
C LYS A 283 -11.82 18.79 -7.75
N ARG A 284 -10.67 18.53 -8.34
CA ARG A 284 -10.12 17.17 -8.50
C ARG A 284 -8.73 17.05 -7.90
N LEU A 285 -8.39 15.84 -7.50
CA LEU A 285 -7.03 15.44 -7.20
C LEU A 285 -6.16 15.49 -8.47
N ARG A 286 -4.85 15.57 -8.33
CA ARG A 286 -3.93 15.58 -9.46
C ARG A 286 -2.74 14.68 -9.20
N PRO A 287 -2.65 13.51 -9.86
CA PRO A 287 -3.61 12.92 -10.82
C PRO A 287 -5.01 12.69 -10.23
N ASP A 288 -6.01 12.46 -11.07
CA ASP A 288 -7.42 12.33 -10.68
C ASP A 288 -7.86 10.85 -10.64
N PRO A 289 -7.99 10.22 -9.46
CA PRO A 289 -8.38 8.81 -9.36
C PRO A 289 -9.78 8.50 -9.91
N THR A 290 -10.65 9.54 -10.06
CA THR A 290 -11.99 9.37 -10.63
C THR A 290 -11.95 9.06 -12.12
N GLU A 291 -10.82 9.35 -12.80
CA GLU A 291 -10.65 9.08 -14.23
C GLU A 291 -10.77 7.58 -14.52
N TYR A 292 -10.20 6.76 -13.65
CA TYR A 292 -10.22 5.31 -13.81
C TYR A 292 -11.64 4.76 -14.00
N TYR A 293 -12.58 5.03 -13.08
CA TYR A 293 -13.95 4.53 -13.18
C TYR A 293 -14.80 5.24 -14.24
N ARG A 294 -14.35 6.39 -14.74
CA ARG A 294 -15.02 7.03 -15.89
C ARG A 294 -14.65 6.38 -17.22
N THR A 295 -13.57 5.63 -17.26
CA THR A 295 -13.05 4.95 -18.46
C THR A 295 -13.10 3.43 -18.35
N HIS A 296 -13.22 2.88 -17.15
CA HIS A 296 -13.27 1.43 -16.89
C HIS A 296 -14.45 1.11 -15.96
N PRO A 297 -15.18 0.02 -16.21
CA PRO A 297 -16.19 -0.45 -15.26
C PRO A 297 -15.53 -1.01 -14.00
N PRO A 298 -16.21 -0.96 -12.84
CA PRO A 298 -15.79 -1.66 -11.65
C PRO A 298 -15.59 -3.16 -11.87
N ARG A 299 -14.60 -3.74 -11.18
CA ARG A 299 -14.23 -5.16 -11.29
C ARG A 299 -14.73 -6.03 -10.13
N LEU A 300 -15.25 -5.41 -9.06
CA LEU A 300 -15.87 -6.06 -7.90
C LEU A 300 -17.39 -6.01 -7.98
#